data_481a343478399cdccd4508557959724b
#
_entry.id   481a343478399cdccd4508557959724b
#
_cell.length_a   1.000
_cell.length_b   1.000
_cell.length_c   1.000
_cell.angle_alpha   90.00
_cell.angle_beta   90.00
_cell.angle_gamma   90.00
#
_symmetry.space_group_name_H-M   'P 1'
#
loop_
_entity.id
_entity.type
_entity.pdbx_description
1 polymer ?
#
loop_
_entity_poly.entity_id
_entity_poly.type
_entity_poly.pdbx_seq_one_letter_code
_entity_poly.pdbx_strand_id
1 'polypeptide(L)'
;MKHPNEIARDEAAMATLVELTSVFEGIASMRIAQTKNRVLESTKFFNDLWRIYSQLRVDSLFRFGREDHENEEVIDKELYIIITAEGGFSGDIDQKLVEFMLKVYTPAKNDIVVIGHHGAVQLAQRDVRYEKYFKLPEHDQNLNVTPVAQIVRRYRSTSVFYQEYISLMDQRVKRIELSTAVKTNGEKSDKPDEEISEATYIFEPSSYAVAAHLERSMMQIAVSQLILGSKLAQYASRFRAMSASHQRSEESKSDLHLAYNRAKRAVKDERLKEIINGLKKSKAGAGA
;
A
#
# COMPACT_ATOMS: atom_id res chain seq x y z
N MET A 1 -9.95 -39.47 18.31
CA MET A 1 -9.16 -38.36 18.93
C MET A 1 -7.81 -38.30 18.25
N LYS A 2 -7.29 -37.10 17.92
CA LYS A 2 -5.90 -36.95 17.41
C LYS A 2 -4.93 -37.45 18.50
N HIS A 3 -3.83 -38.07 18.05
CA HIS A 3 -2.78 -38.51 18.97
C HIS A 3 -2.06 -37.29 19.60
N PRO A 4 -1.67 -37.35 20.89
CA PRO A 4 -1.00 -36.22 21.57
C PRO A 4 0.19 -35.64 20.80
N ASN A 5 0.98 -36.49 20.12
CA ASN A 5 2.13 -36.06 19.33
C ASN A 5 1.75 -35.24 18.10
N GLU A 6 0.60 -35.50 17.49
CA GLU A 6 0.09 -34.69 16.36
C GLU A 6 -0.35 -33.31 16.86
N ILE A 7 -1.05 -33.26 17.99
CA ILE A 7 -1.49 -32.00 18.61
C ILE A 7 -0.27 -31.17 19.04
N ALA A 8 0.77 -31.79 19.56
CA ALA A 8 2.02 -31.11 19.92
C ALA A 8 2.72 -30.49 18.70
N ARG A 9 2.68 -31.14 17.54
CA ARG A 9 3.22 -30.58 16.28
C ARG A 9 2.39 -29.38 15.79
N ASP A 10 1.05 -29.52 15.86
CA ASP A 10 0.15 -28.43 15.50
C ASP A 10 0.35 -27.22 16.42
N GLU A 11 0.54 -27.43 17.74
CA GLU A 11 0.86 -26.39 18.73
C GLU A 11 2.20 -25.71 18.43
N ALA A 12 3.24 -26.46 18.11
CA ALA A 12 4.55 -25.91 17.74
C ALA A 12 4.49 -25.07 16.45
N ALA A 13 3.75 -25.57 15.44
CA ALA A 13 3.52 -24.80 14.20
C ALA A 13 2.78 -23.47 14.49
N MET A 14 1.79 -23.51 15.37
CA MET A 14 1.05 -22.31 15.76
C MET A 14 1.91 -21.33 16.54
N ALA A 15 2.82 -21.83 17.41
CA ALA A 15 3.80 -20.99 18.11
C ALA A 15 4.70 -20.22 17.12
N THR A 16 5.17 -20.89 16.07
CA THR A 16 5.95 -20.25 14.99
C THR A 16 5.13 -19.17 14.26
N LEU A 17 3.84 -19.41 13.99
CA LEU A 17 2.98 -18.41 13.38
C LEU A 17 2.76 -17.19 14.28
N VAL A 18 2.63 -17.37 15.58
CA VAL A 18 2.55 -16.27 16.58
C VAL A 18 3.79 -15.40 16.49
N GLU A 19 4.98 -16.00 16.49
CA GLU A 19 6.25 -15.27 16.39
C GLU A 19 6.38 -14.52 15.06
N LEU A 20 6.09 -15.18 13.94
CA LEU A 20 6.17 -14.56 12.61
C LEU A 20 5.20 -13.38 12.46
N THR A 21 3.96 -13.54 12.90
CA THR A 21 2.96 -12.47 12.81
C THR A 21 3.31 -11.28 13.68
N SER A 22 3.88 -11.50 14.87
CA SER A 22 4.40 -10.45 15.75
C SER A 22 5.55 -9.67 15.12
N VAL A 23 6.50 -10.36 14.47
CA VAL A 23 7.61 -9.72 13.75
C VAL A 23 7.10 -8.85 12.60
N PHE A 24 6.17 -9.37 11.79
CA PHE A 24 5.60 -8.60 10.66
C PHE A 24 4.77 -7.41 11.13
N GLU A 25 4.06 -7.52 12.23
CA GLU A 25 3.36 -6.41 12.88
C GLU A 25 4.36 -5.32 13.31
N GLY A 26 5.46 -5.69 13.96
CA GLY A 26 6.52 -4.77 14.36
C GLY A 26 7.18 -4.06 13.18
N ILE A 27 7.49 -4.79 12.10
CA ILE A 27 8.04 -4.22 10.86
C ILE A 27 7.03 -3.22 10.25
N ALA A 28 5.76 -3.57 10.18
CA ALA A 28 4.73 -2.69 9.64
C ALA A 28 4.61 -1.40 10.46
N SER A 29 4.62 -1.49 11.79
CA SER A 29 4.60 -0.34 12.70
C SER A 29 5.79 0.61 12.48
N MET A 30 7.00 0.06 12.37
CA MET A 30 8.21 0.84 12.09
C MET A 30 8.12 1.55 10.72
N ARG A 31 7.63 0.86 9.69
CA ARG A 31 7.45 1.43 8.35
C ARG A 31 6.41 2.54 8.34
N ILE A 32 5.31 2.41 9.10
CA ILE A 32 4.32 3.47 9.26
C ILE A 32 4.97 4.75 9.79
N ALA A 33 5.75 4.65 10.87
CA ALA A 33 6.42 5.80 11.48
C ALA A 33 7.39 6.48 10.49
N GLN A 34 8.22 5.70 9.78
CA GLN A 34 9.16 6.20 8.79
C GLN A 34 8.45 6.91 7.62
N THR A 35 7.44 6.25 7.03
CA THR A 35 6.74 6.78 5.87
C THR A 35 5.91 8.01 6.23
N LYS A 36 5.31 8.06 7.42
CA LYS A 36 4.56 9.24 7.89
C LYS A 36 5.44 10.50 7.93
N ASN A 37 6.66 10.40 8.44
CA ASN A 37 7.59 11.54 8.47
C ASN A 37 7.92 12.03 7.05
N ARG A 38 8.11 11.12 6.10
CA ARG A 38 8.39 11.47 4.70
C ARG A 38 7.21 12.12 4.00
N VAL A 39 5.99 11.66 4.27
CA VAL A 39 4.78 12.33 3.77
C VAL A 39 4.74 13.77 4.25
N LEU A 40 5.05 14.03 5.53
CA LEU A 40 5.09 15.38 6.09
C LEU A 40 6.18 16.26 5.44
N GLU A 41 7.39 15.72 5.25
CA GLU A 41 8.49 16.42 4.58
C GLU A 41 8.15 16.77 3.12
N SER A 42 7.59 15.80 2.38
CA SER A 42 7.15 16.01 1.00
C SER A 42 6.05 17.06 0.91
N THR A 43 5.12 17.09 1.87
CA THR A 43 4.05 18.09 1.92
C THR A 43 4.60 19.50 2.17
N LYS A 44 5.56 19.66 3.06
CA LYS A 44 6.22 20.96 3.30
C LYS A 44 6.91 21.45 2.02
N PHE A 45 7.67 20.58 1.37
CA PHE A 45 8.38 20.95 0.14
C PHE A 45 7.41 21.33 -0.99
N PHE A 46 6.29 20.61 -1.13
CA PHE A 46 5.25 20.98 -2.09
C PHE A 46 4.68 22.37 -1.79
N ASN A 47 4.37 22.68 -0.52
CA ASN A 47 3.83 23.96 -0.11
C ASN A 47 4.81 25.11 -0.40
N ASP A 48 6.11 24.90 -0.20
CA ASP A 48 7.14 25.90 -0.52
C ASP A 48 7.19 26.18 -2.02
N LEU A 49 7.15 25.13 -2.86
CA LEU A 49 7.11 25.30 -4.32
C LEU A 49 5.82 25.97 -4.80
N TRP A 50 4.68 25.58 -4.20
CA TRP A 50 3.40 26.20 -4.53
C TRP A 50 3.37 27.69 -4.18
N ARG A 51 3.95 28.07 -3.04
CA ARG A 51 4.09 29.49 -2.66
C ARG A 51 4.88 30.27 -3.70
N ILE A 52 6.05 29.77 -4.13
CA ILE A 52 6.86 30.38 -5.17
C ILE A 52 6.06 30.50 -6.48
N TYR A 53 5.40 29.42 -6.89
CA TYR A 53 4.58 29.39 -8.10
C TYR A 53 3.45 30.43 -8.08
N SER A 54 2.72 30.52 -6.96
CA SER A 54 1.61 31.44 -6.79
C SER A 54 2.05 32.92 -6.73
N GLN A 55 3.32 33.19 -6.36
CA GLN A 55 3.92 34.53 -6.39
C GLN A 55 4.29 34.96 -7.82
N LEU A 56 4.52 34.04 -8.74
CA LEU A 56 4.96 34.35 -10.11
C LEU A 56 3.86 34.99 -10.99
N ARG A 57 2.63 35.14 -10.51
CA ARG A 57 1.50 35.79 -11.21
C ARG A 57 1.29 35.34 -12.66
N VAL A 58 1.41 34.03 -12.91
CA VAL A 58 1.23 33.44 -14.24
C VAL A 58 -0.17 32.82 -14.36
N ASP A 59 -1.19 33.56 -13.94
CA ASP A 59 -2.59 33.10 -13.83
C ASP A 59 -3.21 32.58 -15.15
N SER A 60 -2.66 33.00 -16.30
CA SER A 60 -3.18 32.60 -17.61
C SER A 60 -2.55 31.33 -18.18
N LEU A 61 -1.47 30.80 -17.58
CA LEU A 61 -0.63 29.74 -18.14
C LEU A 61 -0.73 28.40 -17.43
N PHE A 62 -1.60 28.26 -16.42
CA PHE A 62 -1.79 26.97 -15.74
C PHE A 62 -2.44 25.94 -16.69
N ARG A 63 -1.67 25.50 -17.66
CA ARG A 63 -2.01 24.43 -18.60
C ARG A 63 -1.07 23.27 -18.41
N PHE A 64 -1.35 22.41 -17.41
CA PHE A 64 -0.60 21.19 -17.15
C PHE A 64 0.06 20.61 -18.42
N GLY A 65 1.31 20.99 -18.68
CA GLY A 65 2.17 20.35 -19.66
C GLY A 65 1.75 20.42 -21.14
N ARG A 66 0.76 21.24 -21.52
CA ARG A 66 0.22 21.23 -22.90
C ARG A 66 0.98 22.07 -23.91
N GLU A 67 1.84 23.00 -23.51
CA GLU A 67 2.45 23.96 -24.44
C GLU A 67 3.89 23.63 -24.87
N ASP A 68 4.57 22.68 -24.23
CA ASP A 68 5.93 22.26 -24.67
C ASP A 68 5.93 21.17 -25.77
N HIS A 69 4.75 20.77 -26.26
CA HIS A 69 4.60 19.67 -27.22
C HIS A 69 4.03 20.14 -28.56
N GLU A 70 4.65 21.12 -29.20
CA GLU A 70 4.35 21.41 -30.62
C GLU A 70 4.61 20.22 -31.57
N ASN A 71 5.27 19.13 -31.07
CA ASN A 71 5.65 17.97 -31.89
C ASN A 71 5.35 16.58 -31.28
N GLU A 72 4.71 16.44 -30.12
CA GLU A 72 4.30 15.11 -29.60
C GLU A 72 2.80 14.91 -29.77
N GLU A 73 2.39 13.82 -30.44
CA GLU A 73 0.99 13.41 -30.56
C GLU A 73 0.40 13.12 -29.16
N VAL A 74 -0.51 13.97 -28.71
CA VAL A 74 -1.25 13.77 -27.46
C VAL A 74 -2.24 12.61 -27.67
N ILE A 75 -2.12 11.58 -26.84
CA ILE A 75 -3.02 10.44 -26.86
C ILE A 75 -4.39 10.89 -26.31
N ASP A 76 -5.44 10.81 -27.15
CA ASP A 76 -6.82 11.20 -26.76
C ASP A 76 -7.53 10.10 -25.94
N LYS A 77 -6.83 9.62 -24.90
CA LYS A 77 -7.33 8.70 -23.89
C LYS A 77 -7.02 9.23 -22.48
N GLU A 78 -7.73 8.72 -21.51
CA GLU A 78 -7.41 8.96 -20.10
C GLU A 78 -6.46 7.87 -19.59
N LEU A 79 -5.34 8.29 -18.99
CA LEU A 79 -4.42 7.38 -18.32
C LEU A 79 -4.89 7.05 -16.91
N TYR A 80 -5.00 5.76 -16.59
CA TYR A 80 -5.24 5.26 -15.25
C TYR A 80 -3.93 4.79 -14.64
N ILE A 81 -3.51 5.44 -13.57
CA ILE A 81 -2.37 4.98 -12.74
C ILE A 81 -2.96 4.27 -11.53
N ILE A 82 -2.62 3.01 -11.34
CA ILE A 82 -3.00 2.26 -10.16
C ILE A 82 -1.78 1.99 -9.28
N ILE A 83 -1.86 2.39 -7.99
CA ILE A 83 -0.79 2.23 -7.02
C ILE A 83 -1.15 1.10 -6.06
N THR A 84 -0.41 0.00 -6.12
CA THR A 84 -0.64 -1.21 -5.31
C THR A 84 0.62 -1.59 -4.54
N ALA A 85 0.51 -2.53 -3.61
CA ALA A 85 1.65 -3.00 -2.84
C ALA A 85 2.63 -3.83 -3.69
N GLU A 86 3.91 -3.76 -3.33
CA GLU A 86 4.94 -4.64 -3.87
C GLU A 86 4.98 -5.98 -3.15
N GLY A 87 4.82 -5.97 -1.83
CA GLY A 87 4.86 -7.16 -0.98
C GLY A 87 3.51 -7.55 -0.40
N GLY A 88 3.37 -8.84 -0.01
CA GLY A 88 2.16 -9.42 0.53
C GLY A 88 1.76 -8.97 1.93
N PHE A 89 0.74 -9.64 2.47
CA PHE A 89 0.21 -9.46 3.83
C PHE A 89 -0.50 -8.13 4.10
N SER A 90 -0.88 -7.38 3.08
CA SER A 90 -1.63 -6.12 3.20
C SER A 90 -3.16 -6.31 3.23
N GLY A 91 -3.63 -7.53 3.46
CA GLY A 91 -5.06 -7.85 3.45
C GLY A 91 -5.65 -7.71 2.05
N ASP A 92 -6.89 -7.24 1.97
CA ASP A 92 -7.69 -7.13 0.74
C ASP A 92 -7.66 -5.74 0.07
N ILE A 93 -6.82 -4.83 0.56
CA ILE A 93 -6.85 -3.42 0.14
C ILE A 93 -6.49 -3.24 -1.34
N ASP A 94 -5.54 -4.02 -1.86
CA ASP A 94 -5.14 -3.97 -3.27
C ASP A 94 -6.23 -4.58 -4.17
N GLN A 95 -6.87 -5.66 -3.72
CA GLN A 95 -8.00 -6.26 -4.43
C GLN A 95 -9.16 -5.27 -4.56
N LYS A 96 -9.54 -4.61 -3.47
CA LYS A 96 -10.58 -3.56 -3.46
C LYS A 96 -10.24 -2.41 -4.41
N LEU A 97 -8.97 -2.02 -4.47
CA LEU A 97 -8.51 -0.96 -5.36
C LEU A 97 -8.64 -1.36 -6.84
N VAL A 98 -8.18 -2.56 -7.19
CA VAL A 98 -8.31 -3.10 -8.56
C VAL A 98 -9.77 -3.22 -8.96
N GLU A 99 -10.63 -3.78 -8.09
CA GLU A 99 -12.07 -3.89 -8.34
C GLU A 99 -12.73 -2.51 -8.50
N PHE A 100 -12.33 -1.53 -7.69
CA PHE A 100 -12.82 -0.16 -7.80
C PHE A 100 -12.44 0.48 -9.15
N MET A 101 -11.21 0.32 -9.60
CA MET A 101 -10.75 0.81 -10.90
C MET A 101 -11.50 0.13 -12.05
N LEU A 102 -11.66 -1.20 -12.00
CA LEU A 102 -12.29 -1.97 -13.08
C LEU A 102 -13.78 -1.63 -13.28
N LYS A 103 -14.47 -1.12 -12.26
CA LYS A 103 -15.87 -0.65 -12.40
C LYS A 103 -16.03 0.53 -13.36
N VAL A 104 -14.98 1.32 -13.54
CA VAL A 104 -14.99 2.52 -14.39
C VAL A 104 -14.07 2.39 -15.61
N TYR A 105 -13.33 1.31 -15.72
CA TYR A 105 -12.39 1.06 -16.80
C TYR A 105 -13.10 0.68 -18.10
N THR A 106 -12.70 1.33 -19.18
CA THR A 106 -13.16 1.02 -20.54
C THR A 106 -11.94 0.93 -21.47
N PRO A 107 -11.61 -0.26 -22.03
CA PRO A 107 -10.39 -0.46 -22.83
C PRO A 107 -10.22 0.49 -24.01
N ALA A 108 -11.32 0.94 -24.62
CA ALA A 108 -11.30 1.87 -25.75
C ALA A 108 -10.91 3.31 -25.34
N LYS A 109 -11.14 3.70 -24.07
CA LYS A 109 -10.98 5.08 -23.59
C LYS A 109 -9.84 5.25 -22.59
N ASN A 110 -9.38 4.15 -22.01
CA ASN A 110 -8.43 4.20 -20.91
C ASN A 110 -7.25 3.27 -21.18
N ASP A 111 -6.06 3.76 -20.88
CA ASP A 111 -4.85 2.96 -20.78
C ASP A 111 -4.42 2.87 -19.31
N ILE A 112 -3.76 1.78 -18.91
CA ILE A 112 -3.42 1.51 -17.50
C ILE A 112 -1.91 1.48 -17.34
N VAL A 113 -1.40 2.20 -16.34
CA VAL A 113 -0.05 2.06 -15.81
C VAL A 113 -0.14 1.53 -14.38
N VAL A 114 0.63 0.50 -14.10
CA VAL A 114 0.63 -0.17 -12.79
C VAL A 114 1.90 0.17 -12.03
N ILE A 115 1.74 0.59 -10.79
CA ILE A 115 2.81 0.77 -9.82
C ILE A 115 2.59 -0.24 -8.69
N GLY A 116 3.55 -1.17 -8.51
CA GLY A 116 3.46 -2.24 -7.52
C GLY A 116 3.03 -3.60 -8.09
N HIS A 117 3.64 -4.65 -7.57
CA HIS A 117 3.54 -6.01 -8.11
C HIS A 117 2.13 -6.61 -8.00
N HIS A 118 1.43 -6.37 -6.88
CA HIS A 118 0.11 -6.96 -6.65
C HIS A 118 -0.92 -6.55 -7.69
N GLY A 119 -0.89 -5.27 -8.12
CA GLY A 119 -1.79 -4.79 -9.17
C GLY A 119 -1.53 -5.48 -10.50
N ALA A 120 -0.27 -5.64 -10.89
CA ALA A 120 0.11 -6.31 -12.13
C ALA A 120 -0.37 -7.77 -12.15
N VAL A 121 -0.16 -8.50 -11.05
CA VAL A 121 -0.64 -9.89 -10.92
C VAL A 121 -2.16 -9.97 -10.99
N GLN A 122 -2.88 -9.11 -10.27
CA GLN A 122 -4.34 -9.14 -10.24
C GLN A 122 -4.98 -8.74 -11.57
N LEU A 123 -4.39 -7.81 -12.32
CA LEU A 123 -4.84 -7.46 -13.66
C LEU A 123 -4.57 -8.59 -14.66
N ALA A 124 -3.39 -9.21 -14.59
CA ALA A 124 -3.06 -10.38 -15.42
C ALA A 124 -4.01 -11.56 -15.15
N GLN A 125 -4.39 -11.82 -13.90
CA GLN A 125 -5.39 -12.85 -13.56
C GLN A 125 -6.79 -12.60 -14.11
N ARG A 126 -7.09 -11.34 -14.48
CA ARG A 126 -8.38 -10.92 -15.06
C ARG A 126 -8.29 -10.62 -16.57
N ASP A 127 -7.18 -11.00 -17.21
CA ASP A 127 -6.89 -10.74 -18.63
C ASP A 127 -6.99 -9.25 -19.03
N VAL A 128 -6.70 -8.35 -18.08
CA VAL A 128 -6.68 -6.91 -18.32
C VAL A 128 -5.24 -6.47 -18.67
N ARG A 129 -5.08 -5.89 -19.86
CA ARG A 129 -3.79 -5.38 -20.34
C ARG A 129 -3.46 -4.05 -19.71
N TYR A 130 -2.18 -3.81 -19.47
CA TYR A 130 -1.62 -2.53 -19.02
C TYR A 130 -0.41 -2.15 -19.88
N GLU A 131 -0.19 -0.85 -20.07
CA GLU A 131 0.88 -0.30 -20.90
C GLU A 131 2.27 -0.49 -20.28
N LYS A 132 2.37 -0.23 -18.97
CA LYS A 132 3.64 -0.32 -18.27
C LYS A 132 3.48 -0.67 -16.79
N TYR A 133 4.47 -1.38 -16.30
CA TYR A 133 4.61 -1.72 -14.88
C TYR A 133 5.85 -1.01 -14.32
N PHE A 134 5.68 -0.44 -13.12
CA PHE A 134 6.77 0.14 -12.33
C PHE A 134 6.84 -0.56 -10.98
N LYS A 135 8.04 -1.06 -10.67
CA LYS A 135 8.33 -1.62 -9.36
C LYS A 135 8.41 -0.50 -8.32
N LEU A 136 7.76 -0.67 -7.18
CA LEU A 136 7.94 0.21 -6.04
C LEU A 136 9.30 -0.07 -5.38
N PRO A 137 10.12 0.96 -5.10
CA PRO A 137 11.37 0.78 -4.39
C PRO A 137 11.10 0.30 -2.96
N GLU A 138 11.95 -0.58 -2.46
CA GLU A 138 11.87 -1.08 -1.07
C GLU A 138 12.08 0.04 -0.05
N HIS A 139 12.94 1.01 -0.39
CA HIS A 139 13.25 2.15 0.45
C HIS A 139 12.56 3.40 -0.08
N ASP A 140 11.94 4.16 0.81
CA ASP A 140 11.20 5.37 0.44
C ASP A 140 12.10 6.58 0.10
N GLN A 141 13.43 6.40 0.12
CA GLN A 141 14.40 7.50 0.01
C GLN A 141 14.55 8.08 -1.38
N ASN A 142 14.32 7.29 -2.42
CA ASN A 142 14.54 7.72 -3.82
C ASN A 142 13.40 7.22 -4.71
N LEU A 143 12.23 7.80 -4.55
CA LEU A 143 11.13 7.57 -5.49
C LEU A 143 11.44 8.32 -6.80
N ASN A 144 12.03 7.62 -7.76
CA ASN A 144 12.18 8.17 -9.10
C ASN A 144 10.84 8.12 -9.84
N VAL A 145 10.10 9.21 -9.77
CA VAL A 145 8.79 9.35 -10.44
C VAL A 145 8.91 9.91 -11.87
N THR A 146 10.11 10.31 -12.29
CA THR A 146 10.35 10.89 -13.62
C THR A 146 9.81 10.03 -14.77
N PRO A 147 10.04 8.69 -14.80
CA PRO A 147 9.51 7.86 -15.87
C PRO A 147 7.97 7.81 -15.91
N VAL A 148 7.31 7.91 -14.75
CA VAL A 148 5.85 7.98 -14.65
C VAL A 148 5.37 9.33 -15.17
N ALA A 149 5.99 10.43 -14.74
CA ALA A 149 5.67 11.79 -15.19
C ALA A 149 5.81 11.95 -16.72
N GLN A 150 6.82 11.33 -17.32
CA GLN A 150 6.98 11.33 -18.78
C GLN A 150 5.81 10.65 -19.52
N ILE A 151 5.27 9.57 -18.95
CA ILE A 151 4.09 8.90 -19.54
C ILE A 151 2.85 9.79 -19.38
N VAL A 152 2.63 10.34 -18.17
CA VAL A 152 1.49 11.22 -17.86
C VAL A 152 1.36 12.36 -18.87
N ARG A 153 2.46 12.97 -19.26
CA ARG A 153 2.49 14.09 -20.22
C ARG A 153 1.94 13.74 -21.61
N ARG A 154 2.00 12.48 -22.01
CA ARG A 154 1.52 12.01 -23.32
C ARG A 154 0.01 11.87 -23.41
N TYR A 155 -0.71 11.92 -22.29
CA TYR A 155 -2.14 11.70 -22.24
C TYR A 155 -2.91 13.00 -21.96
N ARG A 156 -4.13 13.06 -22.49
CA ARG A 156 -5.01 14.21 -22.30
C ARG A 156 -5.39 14.45 -20.84
N SER A 157 -5.62 13.38 -20.10
CA SER A 157 -5.95 13.42 -18.67
C SER A 157 -5.41 12.19 -17.96
N THR A 158 -5.17 12.29 -16.67
CA THR A 158 -4.64 11.20 -15.86
C THR A 158 -5.39 11.12 -14.55
N SER A 159 -5.94 9.95 -14.25
CA SER A 159 -6.54 9.61 -12.96
C SER A 159 -5.65 8.62 -12.20
N VAL A 160 -5.44 8.88 -10.93
CA VAL A 160 -4.67 8.01 -10.03
C VAL A 160 -5.62 7.29 -9.09
N PHE A 161 -5.52 5.97 -9.08
CA PHE A 161 -6.21 5.07 -8.15
C PHE A 161 -5.23 4.66 -7.07
N TYR A 162 -5.55 4.97 -5.82
CA TYR A 162 -4.64 4.79 -4.69
C TYR A 162 -5.39 4.49 -3.40
N GLN A 163 -4.64 4.05 -2.38
CA GLN A 163 -5.16 3.86 -1.03
C GLN A 163 -4.85 5.10 -0.20
N GLU A 164 -5.88 5.69 0.37
CA GLU A 164 -5.75 6.81 1.30
C GLU A 164 -5.64 6.29 2.73
N TYR A 165 -4.64 6.79 3.45
CA TYR A 165 -4.51 6.57 4.88
C TYR A 165 -5.34 7.60 5.66
N ILE A 166 -6.33 7.15 6.42
CA ILE A 166 -7.11 7.98 7.33
C ILE A 166 -6.63 7.77 8.77
N SER A 167 -6.55 6.51 9.17
CA SER A 167 -6.06 6.09 10.47
C SER A 167 -5.45 4.69 10.38
N LEU A 168 -4.88 4.21 11.48
CA LEU A 168 -4.35 2.85 11.56
C LEU A 168 -5.43 1.78 11.26
N MET A 169 -6.68 2.06 11.60
CA MET A 169 -7.81 1.14 11.42
C MET A 169 -8.65 1.41 10.17
N ASP A 170 -8.53 2.61 9.57
CA ASP A 170 -9.32 2.99 8.39
C ASP A 170 -8.41 3.42 7.23
N GLN A 171 -8.48 2.66 6.14
CA GLN A 171 -7.87 2.97 4.85
C GLN A 171 -8.94 2.85 3.78
N ARG A 172 -8.95 3.80 2.83
CA ARG A 172 -9.96 3.86 1.77
C ARG A 172 -9.33 3.85 0.39
N VAL A 173 -10.00 3.22 -0.56
CA VAL A 173 -9.63 3.32 -1.97
C VAL A 173 -10.22 4.59 -2.56
N LYS A 174 -9.41 5.33 -3.31
CA LYS A 174 -9.81 6.59 -3.95
C LYS A 174 -9.32 6.68 -5.38
N ARG A 175 -10.04 7.50 -6.16
CA ARG A 175 -9.63 8.01 -7.46
C ARG A 175 -9.46 9.52 -7.34
N ILE A 176 -8.41 10.05 -7.90
CA ILE A 176 -8.19 11.49 -8.02
C ILE A 176 -7.64 11.81 -9.40
N GLU A 177 -8.14 12.85 -10.03
CA GLU A 177 -7.50 13.40 -11.22
C GLU A 177 -6.22 14.13 -10.82
N LEU A 178 -5.11 13.88 -11.52
CA LEU A 178 -3.80 14.40 -11.13
C LEU A 178 -3.76 15.93 -11.14
N SER A 179 -4.42 16.57 -12.08
CA SER A 179 -4.62 18.02 -12.14
C SER A 179 -5.30 18.56 -10.87
N THR A 180 -6.34 17.87 -10.41
CA THR A 180 -7.07 18.22 -9.19
C THR A 180 -6.21 17.98 -7.94
N ALA A 181 -5.37 16.93 -7.94
CA ALA A 181 -4.47 16.64 -6.81
C ALA A 181 -3.49 17.80 -6.57
N VAL A 182 -2.91 18.34 -7.64
CA VAL A 182 -1.98 19.48 -7.55
C VAL A 182 -2.70 20.73 -7.05
N LYS A 183 -3.88 21.06 -7.60
CA LYS A 183 -4.68 22.23 -7.17
C LYS A 183 -5.10 22.14 -5.71
N THR A 184 -5.67 21.00 -5.29
CA THR A 184 -6.15 20.80 -3.91
C THR A 184 -5.01 20.87 -2.88
N ASN A 185 -3.81 20.39 -3.23
CA ASN A 185 -2.65 20.53 -2.37
C ASN A 185 -2.17 21.98 -2.28
N GLY A 186 -2.24 22.72 -3.39
CA GLY A 186 -1.87 24.11 -3.44
C GLY A 186 -2.82 25.03 -2.67
N GLU A 187 -4.12 24.82 -2.76
CA GLU A 187 -5.14 25.60 -2.04
C GLU A 187 -5.04 25.48 -0.51
N LYS A 188 -4.39 24.45 0.00
CA LYS A 188 -4.10 24.27 1.42
C LYS A 188 -2.88 25.05 1.89
N SER A 189 -2.12 25.62 0.97
CA SER A 189 -0.95 26.44 1.26
C SER A 189 -1.37 27.88 1.57
N ASP A 190 -0.67 28.55 2.48
CA ASP A 190 -0.91 29.94 2.81
C ASP A 190 -0.73 30.84 1.59
N LYS A 191 -1.60 31.85 1.43
CA LYS A 191 -1.47 32.83 0.35
C LYS A 191 -0.21 33.66 0.56
N PRO A 192 0.55 33.92 -0.52
CA PRO A 192 1.76 34.72 -0.41
C PRO A 192 1.46 36.20 -0.16
N ASP A 193 2.26 36.82 0.68
CA ASP A 193 2.15 38.26 0.99
C ASP A 193 2.82 39.17 -0.06
N GLU A 194 3.71 38.60 -0.92
CA GLU A 194 4.48 39.36 -1.92
C GLU A 194 4.34 38.74 -3.31
N GLU A 195 4.23 39.63 -4.33
CA GLU A 195 4.22 39.23 -5.74
C GLU A 195 5.66 39.27 -6.31
N ILE A 196 6.07 38.18 -6.97
CA ILE A 196 7.32 38.12 -7.72
C ILE A 196 7.03 38.53 -9.18
N SER A 197 7.56 39.66 -9.63
CA SER A 197 7.34 40.17 -10.98
C SER A 197 8.65 40.32 -11.76
N GLU A 198 8.56 40.36 -13.09
CA GLU A 198 9.71 40.63 -13.96
C GLU A 198 10.34 42.02 -13.72
N ALA A 199 9.62 42.95 -13.07
CA ALA A 199 10.15 44.24 -12.69
C ALA A 199 11.09 44.17 -11.48
N THR A 200 10.95 43.13 -10.64
CA THR A 200 11.68 43.00 -9.36
C THR A 200 12.77 41.91 -9.43
N TYR A 201 12.61 40.93 -10.33
CA TYR A 201 13.49 39.76 -10.42
C TYR A 201 13.90 39.48 -11.86
N ILE A 202 15.12 38.99 -12.02
CA ILE A 202 15.64 38.51 -13.33
C ILE A 202 15.32 37.00 -13.42
N PHE A 203 14.60 36.59 -14.46
CA PHE A 203 14.27 35.21 -14.74
C PHE A 203 15.19 34.63 -15.82
N GLU A 204 15.85 33.54 -15.55
CA GLU A 204 16.68 32.82 -16.52
C GLU A 204 16.15 31.38 -16.72
N PRO A 205 15.87 30.97 -17.96
CA PRO A 205 15.98 31.75 -19.22
C PRO A 205 14.80 32.72 -19.47
N SER A 206 13.63 32.48 -18.86
CA SER A 206 12.44 33.34 -18.93
C SER A 206 11.45 33.00 -17.79
N SER A 207 10.54 33.92 -17.47
CA SER A 207 9.44 33.68 -16.50
C SER A 207 8.60 32.44 -16.89
N TYR A 208 8.31 32.28 -18.17
CA TYR A 208 7.59 31.14 -18.72
C TYR A 208 8.32 29.82 -18.50
N ALA A 209 9.62 29.75 -18.80
CA ALA A 209 10.41 28.53 -18.60
C ALA A 209 10.53 28.13 -17.13
N VAL A 210 10.63 29.13 -16.22
CA VAL A 210 10.63 28.90 -14.77
C VAL A 210 9.27 28.36 -14.30
N ALA A 211 8.16 28.96 -14.73
CA ALA A 211 6.80 28.49 -14.40
C ALA A 211 6.58 27.07 -14.90
N ALA A 212 6.93 26.76 -16.14
CA ALA A 212 6.83 25.41 -16.72
C ALA A 212 7.69 24.38 -15.95
N HIS A 213 8.87 24.78 -15.47
CA HIS A 213 9.71 23.93 -14.64
C HIS A 213 9.07 23.66 -13.26
N LEU A 214 8.51 24.67 -12.62
CA LEU A 214 7.80 24.53 -11.33
C LEU A 214 6.57 23.64 -11.47
N GLU A 215 5.77 23.78 -12.52
CA GLU A 215 4.63 22.91 -12.80
C GLU A 215 5.04 21.45 -12.93
N ARG A 216 6.10 21.17 -13.70
CA ARG A 216 6.66 19.82 -13.84
C ARG A 216 7.10 19.25 -12.50
N SER A 217 7.78 20.06 -11.71
CA SER A 217 8.26 19.66 -10.37
C SER A 217 7.10 19.40 -9.43
N MET A 218 6.08 20.26 -9.40
CA MET A 218 4.88 20.08 -8.58
C MET A 218 4.11 18.81 -8.97
N MET A 219 3.98 18.51 -10.26
CA MET A 219 3.36 17.29 -10.74
C MET A 219 4.13 16.03 -10.27
N GLN A 220 5.46 16.05 -10.38
CA GLN A 220 6.30 14.94 -9.89
C GLN A 220 6.16 14.74 -8.39
N ILE A 221 6.13 15.82 -7.62
CA ILE A 221 5.94 15.76 -6.18
C ILE A 221 4.54 15.25 -5.84
N ALA A 222 3.49 15.69 -6.53
CA ALA A 222 2.14 15.20 -6.33
C ALA A 222 2.02 13.68 -6.57
N VAL A 223 2.63 13.17 -7.64
CA VAL A 223 2.71 11.72 -7.90
C VAL A 223 3.49 11.01 -6.78
N SER A 224 4.62 11.58 -6.35
CA SER A 224 5.40 11.02 -5.24
C SER A 224 4.60 10.99 -3.93
N GLN A 225 3.84 12.04 -3.62
CA GLN A 225 2.97 12.10 -2.44
C GLN A 225 1.86 11.05 -2.49
N LEU A 226 1.23 10.85 -3.65
CA LEU A 226 0.22 9.80 -3.82
C LEU A 226 0.82 8.41 -3.61
N ILE A 227 2.04 8.16 -4.10
CA ILE A 227 2.75 6.90 -3.86
C ILE A 227 3.08 6.72 -2.38
N LEU A 228 3.65 7.73 -1.72
CA LEU A 228 3.99 7.67 -0.29
C LEU A 228 2.74 7.50 0.59
N GLY A 229 1.67 8.24 0.30
CA GLY A 229 0.39 8.11 0.99
C GLY A 229 -0.23 6.73 0.83
N SER A 230 -0.16 6.18 -0.38
CA SER A 230 -0.60 4.81 -0.68
C SER A 230 0.24 3.76 0.06
N LYS A 231 1.57 3.90 0.09
CA LYS A 231 2.46 3.03 0.88
C LYS A 231 2.13 3.08 2.37
N LEU A 232 1.86 4.26 2.91
CA LEU A 232 1.44 4.42 4.31
C LEU A 232 0.14 3.65 4.60
N ALA A 233 -0.86 3.75 3.72
CA ALA A 233 -2.11 3.01 3.83
C ALA A 233 -1.90 1.48 3.72
N GLN A 234 -1.01 1.03 2.83
CA GLN A 234 -0.64 -0.38 2.67
C GLN A 234 0.06 -0.93 3.92
N TYR A 235 0.96 -0.17 4.54
CA TYR A 235 1.61 -0.56 5.80
C TYR A 235 0.62 -0.62 6.96
N ALA A 236 -0.33 0.33 7.04
CA ALA A 236 -1.39 0.29 8.04
C ALA A 236 -2.33 -0.92 7.85
N SER A 237 -2.70 -1.24 6.61
CA SER A 237 -3.48 -2.44 6.31
C SER A 237 -2.72 -3.72 6.65
N ARG A 238 -1.42 -3.77 6.39
CA ARG A 238 -0.54 -4.90 6.78
C ARG A 238 -0.46 -5.04 8.29
N PHE A 239 -0.25 -3.94 9.01
CA PHE A 239 -0.26 -3.95 10.49
C PHE A 239 -1.55 -4.57 11.01
N ARG A 240 -2.71 -4.09 10.55
CA ARG A 240 -4.02 -4.59 10.95
C ARG A 240 -4.21 -6.08 10.63
N ALA A 241 -3.80 -6.52 9.44
CA ALA A 241 -3.91 -7.91 9.01
C ALA A 241 -3.02 -8.83 9.88
N MET A 242 -1.79 -8.39 10.18
CA MET A 242 -0.85 -9.16 11.01
C MET A 242 -1.27 -9.19 12.47
N SER A 243 -1.76 -8.09 13.04
CA SER A 243 -2.29 -8.03 14.40
C SER A 243 -3.49 -8.96 14.58
N ALA A 244 -4.43 -8.95 13.63
CA ALA A 244 -5.56 -9.88 13.65
C ALA A 244 -5.12 -11.35 13.47
N SER A 245 -4.11 -11.61 12.66
CA SER A 245 -3.55 -12.96 12.49
C SER A 245 -2.82 -13.43 13.74
N HIS A 246 -2.04 -12.55 14.38
CA HIS A 246 -1.34 -12.81 15.63
C HIS A 246 -2.32 -13.24 16.73
N GLN A 247 -3.38 -12.45 16.95
CA GLN A 247 -4.39 -12.77 17.94
C GLN A 247 -5.05 -14.14 17.70
N ARG A 248 -5.47 -14.43 16.45
CA ARG A 248 -6.07 -15.73 16.10
C ARG A 248 -5.11 -16.89 16.33
N SER A 249 -3.81 -16.68 16.03
CA SER A 249 -2.79 -17.71 16.23
C SER A 249 -2.54 -17.97 17.72
N GLU A 250 -2.56 -16.94 18.57
CA GLU A 250 -2.47 -17.09 20.04
C GLU A 250 -3.67 -17.85 20.59
N GLU A 251 -4.90 -17.52 20.20
CA GLU A 251 -6.11 -18.22 20.58
C GLU A 251 -6.02 -19.70 20.17
N SER A 252 -5.66 -19.97 18.90
CA SER A 252 -5.52 -21.34 18.40
C SER A 252 -4.42 -22.13 19.13
N LYS A 253 -3.29 -21.50 19.46
CA LYS A 253 -2.22 -22.11 20.26
C LYS A 253 -2.72 -22.49 21.65
N SER A 254 -3.47 -21.61 22.31
CA SER A 254 -4.08 -21.88 23.62
C SER A 254 -5.03 -23.06 23.57
N ASP A 255 -5.90 -23.12 22.56
CA ASP A 255 -6.85 -24.23 22.37
C ASP A 255 -6.13 -25.56 22.12
N LEU A 256 -5.08 -25.54 21.30
CA LEU A 256 -4.25 -26.72 21.04
C LEU A 256 -3.53 -27.19 22.30
N HIS A 257 -3.03 -26.29 23.15
CA HIS A 257 -2.43 -26.59 24.42
C HIS A 257 -3.42 -27.32 25.37
N LEU A 258 -4.64 -26.80 25.45
CA LEU A 258 -5.71 -27.47 26.25
C LEU A 258 -6.06 -28.85 25.66
N ALA A 259 -6.18 -28.95 24.34
CA ALA A 259 -6.46 -30.24 23.67
C ALA A 259 -5.32 -31.24 23.87
N TYR A 260 -4.06 -30.82 23.84
CA TYR A 260 -2.90 -31.65 24.13
C TYR A 260 -2.96 -32.22 25.55
N ASN A 261 -3.22 -31.37 26.53
CA ASN A 261 -3.32 -31.79 27.93
C ASN A 261 -4.46 -32.79 28.16
N ARG A 262 -5.61 -32.60 27.50
CA ARG A 262 -6.74 -33.55 27.55
C ARG A 262 -6.37 -34.89 26.89
N ALA A 263 -5.76 -34.87 25.71
CA ALA A 263 -5.32 -36.08 25.00
C ALA A 263 -4.27 -36.86 25.80
N LYS A 264 -3.31 -36.15 26.42
CA LYS A 264 -2.28 -36.75 27.28
C LYS A 264 -2.88 -37.45 28.52
N ARG A 265 -3.92 -36.85 29.14
CA ARG A 265 -4.64 -37.49 30.25
C ARG A 265 -5.39 -38.72 29.76
N ALA A 266 -6.10 -38.65 28.63
CA ALA A 266 -6.85 -39.77 28.08
C ALA A 266 -5.95 -40.98 27.80
N VAL A 267 -4.76 -40.78 27.23
CA VAL A 267 -3.78 -41.87 27.00
C VAL A 267 -3.29 -42.47 28.33
N LYS A 268 -3.06 -41.64 29.36
CA LYS A 268 -2.69 -42.16 30.68
C LYS A 268 -3.81 -43.02 31.33
N ASP A 269 -5.06 -42.51 31.21
CA ASP A 269 -6.22 -43.23 31.75
C ASP A 269 -6.47 -44.57 31.02
N GLU A 270 -6.22 -44.61 29.71
CA GLU A 270 -6.32 -45.83 28.91
C GLU A 270 -5.26 -46.87 29.34
N ARG A 271 -4.02 -46.44 29.51
CA ARG A 271 -2.94 -47.30 30.02
C ARG A 271 -3.23 -47.83 31.43
N LEU A 272 -3.76 -46.99 32.30
CA LEU A 272 -4.18 -47.40 33.64
C LEU A 272 -5.29 -48.47 33.59
N LYS A 273 -6.29 -48.30 32.72
CA LYS A 273 -7.35 -49.28 32.50
C LYS A 273 -6.79 -50.62 31.99
N GLU A 274 -5.83 -50.58 31.06
CA GLU A 274 -5.17 -51.76 30.54
C GLU A 274 -4.42 -52.51 31.65
N ILE A 275 -3.65 -51.82 32.48
CA ILE A 275 -2.92 -52.40 33.61
C ILE A 275 -3.89 -53.04 34.62
N ILE A 276 -4.97 -52.30 34.99
CA ILE A 276 -5.98 -52.82 35.91
C ILE A 276 -6.64 -54.07 35.34
N ASN A 277 -6.99 -54.08 34.05
CA ASN A 277 -7.59 -55.25 33.40
C ASN A 277 -6.61 -56.42 33.30
N GLY A 278 -5.33 -56.16 33.05
CA GLY A 278 -4.28 -57.16 33.10
C GLY A 278 -4.11 -57.81 34.45
N LEU A 279 -4.09 -57.00 35.54
CA LEU A 279 -4.02 -57.47 36.91
C LEU A 279 -5.25 -58.28 37.32
N LYS A 280 -6.46 -57.91 36.89
CA LYS A 280 -7.68 -58.65 37.13
C LYS A 280 -7.63 -60.02 36.44
N LYS A 281 -7.18 -60.12 35.20
CA LYS A 281 -7.03 -61.37 34.48
C LYS A 281 -5.98 -62.29 35.10
N SER A 282 -4.85 -61.77 35.55
CA SER A 282 -3.80 -62.56 36.21
C SER A 282 -4.28 -63.14 37.58
N LYS A 283 -5.06 -62.37 38.36
CA LYS A 283 -5.64 -62.90 39.61
C LYS A 283 -6.73 -63.94 39.37
N ALA A 284 -7.50 -63.85 38.30
CA ALA A 284 -8.51 -64.82 37.95
C ALA A 284 -7.91 -66.14 37.44
N GLY A 285 -6.76 -66.10 36.79
CA GLY A 285 -6.02 -67.29 36.32
C GLY A 285 -5.14 -67.98 37.38
N ALA A 286 -4.84 -67.32 38.50
CA ALA A 286 -4.07 -67.91 39.64
C ALA A 286 -4.97 -68.54 40.72
N GLY A 287 -6.31 -68.50 40.55
CA GLY A 287 -7.32 -69.12 41.46
C GLY A 287 -8.05 -70.32 40.87
N ALA A 288 -7.62 -70.85 39.73
CA ALA A 288 -8.08 -72.11 39.12
C ALA A 288 -6.92 -73.13 39.14
#